data_3f1bfada5fcd1619d40c913aeed1f9d4
#
_entry.id   3f1bfada5fcd1619d40c913aeed1f9d4
#
_cell.length_a   1.000
_cell.length_b   1.000
_cell.length_c   1.000
_cell.angle_alpha   90.00
_cell.angle_beta   90.00
_cell.angle_gamma   90.00
#
_symmetry.space_group_name_H-M   'P 1'
#
loop_
_entity.id
_entity.type
_entity.pdbx_description
1 polymer ?
#
loop_
_entity_poly.entity_id
_entity_poly.type
_entity_poly.pdbx_seq_one_letter_code
_entity_poly.pdbx_strand_id
1 'polypeptide(L)'
;MKPKKLRLKKGDKNKQIYIVDDDESVCRALDILLVTHGFTVNTFTSAEKFFSAVPDSAPGCLILDIHMPGLDGWEVLKRIMKSKYKRPVIVISADKNGGLHERALKVGAVGSLQKPFNDQALVDLIKVAVEK
;
A
#
# COMPACT_ATOMS: atom_id res chain seq x y z
N MET A 1 21.02 -14.55 1.58
CA MET A 1 20.78 -13.11 1.37
C MET A 1 20.05 -12.51 2.58
N LYS A 2 20.57 -11.45 3.12
CA LYS A 2 19.94 -10.80 4.27
C LYS A 2 18.67 -10.08 3.83
N PRO A 3 17.57 -10.18 4.61
CA PRO A 3 16.38 -9.40 4.30
C PRO A 3 16.68 -7.90 4.38
N LYS A 4 16.02 -7.14 3.52
CA LYS A 4 16.16 -5.69 3.51
C LYS A 4 15.60 -5.11 4.81
N LYS A 5 16.37 -4.29 5.49
CA LYS A 5 15.93 -3.60 6.70
C LYS A 5 14.82 -2.60 6.38
N LEU A 6 13.81 -2.55 7.25
CA LEU A 6 12.78 -1.52 7.10
C LEU A 6 13.38 -0.14 7.30
N ARG A 7 12.94 0.80 6.47
CA ARG A 7 13.22 2.22 6.65
C ARG A 7 12.25 2.75 7.69
N LEU A 8 12.75 3.00 8.89
CA LEU A 8 11.93 3.54 9.98
C LEU A 8 12.52 4.87 10.42
N LYS A 9 11.67 5.87 10.48
CA LYS A 9 12.06 7.21 10.90
C LYS A 9 11.31 7.54 12.18
N LYS A 10 12.06 7.84 13.25
CA LYS A 10 11.51 8.11 14.56
C LYS A 10 10.59 9.35 14.52
N GLY A 11 9.39 9.21 15.07
CA GLY A 11 8.44 10.32 15.17
C GLY A 11 7.54 10.53 13.95
N ASP A 12 7.80 9.86 12.82
CA ASP A 12 7.06 10.07 11.58
C ASP A 12 6.02 8.99 11.33
N LYS A 13 5.17 8.72 12.32
CA LYS A 13 4.15 7.67 12.22
C LYS A 13 3.23 7.85 11.00
N ASN A 14 2.87 9.10 10.68
CA ASN A 14 1.97 9.41 9.57
C ASN A 14 2.67 9.46 8.22
N LYS A 15 3.98 9.19 8.18
CA LYS A 15 4.76 9.23 6.94
C LYS A 15 5.27 7.87 6.50
N GLN A 16 4.88 6.80 7.20
CA GLN A 16 5.26 5.44 6.83
C GLN A 16 4.33 4.93 5.74
N ILE A 17 4.92 4.56 4.61
CA ILE A 17 4.18 3.98 3.47
C ILE A 17 4.76 2.62 3.15
N TYR A 18 3.89 1.64 3.01
CA TYR A 18 4.25 0.31 2.55
C TYR A 18 3.65 0.09 1.17
N ILE A 19 4.42 -0.51 0.28
CA ILE A 19 3.97 -0.80 -1.09
C ILE A 19 4.09 -2.30 -1.32
N VAL A 20 3.00 -2.93 -1.72
CA VAL A 20 2.97 -4.34 -2.12
C VAL A 20 2.55 -4.42 -3.58
N ASP A 21 3.49 -4.73 -4.45
CA ASP A 21 3.28 -4.87 -5.89
C ASP A 21 4.35 -5.82 -6.44
N ASP A 22 3.96 -6.83 -7.20
CA ASP A 22 4.90 -7.81 -7.73
C ASP A 22 5.83 -7.25 -8.81
N ASP A 23 5.51 -6.09 -9.37
CA ASP A 23 6.34 -5.41 -10.37
C ASP A 23 7.37 -4.51 -9.68
N GLU A 24 8.65 -4.94 -9.73
CA GLU A 24 9.74 -4.19 -9.10
C GLU A 24 9.89 -2.78 -9.68
N SER A 25 9.59 -2.58 -10.96
CA SER A 25 9.69 -1.25 -11.57
C SER A 25 8.63 -0.31 -11.02
N VAL A 26 7.44 -0.80 -10.74
CA VAL A 26 6.39 -0.01 -10.07
C VAL A 26 6.82 0.34 -8.66
N CYS A 27 7.36 -0.63 -7.93
CA CYS A 27 7.87 -0.38 -6.57
C CYS A 27 8.94 0.71 -6.56
N ARG A 28 9.90 0.66 -7.48
CA ARG A 28 10.95 1.68 -7.56
C ARG A 28 10.40 3.05 -7.92
N ALA A 29 9.50 3.12 -8.88
CA ALA A 29 8.91 4.39 -9.30
C ALA A 29 8.14 5.04 -8.15
N LEU A 30 7.34 4.26 -7.43
CA LEU A 30 6.58 4.77 -6.29
C LEU A 30 7.48 5.13 -5.11
N ASP A 31 8.54 4.37 -4.86
CA ASP A 31 9.53 4.69 -3.83
C ASP A 31 10.12 6.08 -4.09
N ILE A 32 10.62 6.32 -5.29
CA ILE A 32 11.23 7.60 -5.67
C ILE A 32 10.21 8.74 -5.52
N LEU A 33 9.01 8.55 -6.05
CA LEU A 33 7.95 9.55 -5.97
C LEU A 33 7.64 9.93 -4.54
N LEU A 34 7.39 8.95 -3.70
CA LEU A 34 6.89 9.20 -2.35
C LEU A 34 7.99 9.66 -1.40
N VAL A 35 9.21 9.19 -1.56
CA VAL A 35 10.36 9.72 -0.81
C VAL A 35 10.57 11.20 -1.12
N THR A 36 10.42 11.58 -2.39
CA THR A 36 10.51 12.99 -2.82
C THR A 36 9.46 13.86 -2.12
N HIS A 37 8.29 13.28 -1.79
CA HIS A 37 7.23 13.98 -1.08
C HIS A 37 7.33 13.88 0.44
N GLY A 38 8.44 13.38 0.96
CA GLY A 38 8.72 13.36 2.40
C GLY A 38 8.23 12.11 3.13
N PHE A 39 7.79 11.08 2.41
CA PHE A 39 7.37 9.82 3.03
C PHE A 39 8.54 8.88 3.23
N THR A 40 8.42 8.00 4.22
CA THR A 40 9.35 6.89 4.44
C THR A 40 8.72 5.64 3.82
N VAL A 41 9.38 5.05 2.82
CA VAL A 41 8.78 4.02 1.97
C VAL A 41 9.50 2.69 2.13
N ASN A 42 8.74 1.62 2.30
CA ASN A 42 9.23 0.24 2.24
C ASN A 42 8.42 -0.51 1.19
N THR A 43 9.10 -1.20 0.28
CA THR A 43 8.46 -1.90 -0.82
C THR A 43 8.60 -3.41 -0.66
N PHE A 44 7.58 -4.13 -1.08
CA PHE A 44 7.52 -5.59 -1.02
C PHE A 44 6.94 -6.12 -2.32
N THR A 45 7.56 -7.16 -2.87
CA THR A 45 7.09 -7.77 -4.12
C THR A 45 6.07 -8.87 -3.87
N SER A 46 5.73 -9.14 -2.61
CA SER A 46 4.67 -10.08 -2.26
C SER A 46 4.03 -9.70 -0.92
N ALA A 47 2.81 -10.12 -0.72
CA ALA A 47 2.13 -9.91 0.56
C ALA A 47 2.79 -10.70 1.68
N GLU A 48 3.33 -11.89 1.38
CA GLU A 48 4.05 -12.71 2.37
C GLU A 48 5.24 -11.95 2.95
N LYS A 49 6.03 -11.32 2.08
CA LYS A 49 7.17 -10.51 2.51
C LYS A 49 6.72 -9.34 3.38
N PHE A 50 5.63 -8.69 3.01
CA PHE A 50 5.05 -7.60 3.79
C PHE A 50 4.65 -8.09 5.19
N PHE A 51 3.86 -9.14 5.27
CA PHE A 51 3.40 -9.66 6.57
C PHE A 51 4.54 -10.18 7.44
N SER A 52 5.60 -10.72 6.84
CA SER A 52 6.77 -11.19 7.58
C SER A 52 7.60 -10.06 8.17
N ALA A 53 7.65 -8.93 7.46
CA ALA A 53 8.53 -7.81 7.84
C ALA A 53 7.83 -6.76 8.70
N VAL A 54 6.51 -6.58 8.54
CA VAL A 54 5.77 -5.48 9.13
C VAL A 54 4.76 -6.02 10.15
N PRO A 55 4.99 -5.77 11.45
CA PRO A 55 4.00 -6.16 12.48
C PRO A 55 2.66 -5.46 12.24
N ASP A 56 1.57 -6.12 12.60
CA ASP A 56 0.23 -5.55 12.49
C ASP A 56 0.11 -4.22 13.23
N SER A 57 0.83 -4.06 14.34
CA SER A 57 0.80 -2.86 15.17
C SER A 57 1.64 -1.72 14.61
N ALA A 58 2.48 -1.95 13.60
CA ALA A 58 3.31 -0.90 13.03
C ALA A 58 2.45 0.14 12.31
N PRO A 59 2.69 1.44 12.52
CA PRO A 59 1.92 2.46 11.84
C PRO A 59 2.26 2.51 10.35
N GLY A 60 1.36 3.00 9.55
CA GLY A 60 1.63 3.26 8.14
C GLY A 60 0.49 2.89 7.23
N CYS A 61 0.45 3.56 6.09
CA CYS A 61 -0.52 3.33 5.02
C CYS A 61 0.04 2.29 4.05
N LEU A 62 -0.81 1.38 3.61
CA LEU A 62 -0.44 0.36 2.62
C LEU A 62 -1.01 0.71 1.25
N ILE A 63 -0.16 0.67 0.23
CA ILE A 63 -0.58 0.71 -1.17
C ILE A 63 -0.49 -0.73 -1.68
N LEU A 64 -1.63 -1.29 -2.04
CA LEU A 64 -1.77 -2.72 -2.35
C LEU A 64 -2.23 -2.92 -3.78
N ASP A 65 -1.41 -3.59 -4.58
CA ASP A 65 -1.83 -4.06 -5.90
C ASP A 65 -2.75 -5.28 -5.70
N ILE A 66 -3.97 -5.19 -6.23
CA ILE A 66 -4.97 -6.24 -6.07
C ILE A 66 -4.69 -7.44 -6.96
N HIS A 67 -4.08 -7.20 -8.12
CA HIS A 67 -3.86 -8.26 -9.11
C HIS A 67 -2.40 -8.71 -9.16
N MET A 68 -2.05 -9.65 -8.27
CA MET A 68 -0.73 -10.27 -8.25
C MET A 68 -0.87 -11.77 -8.49
N PRO A 69 0.03 -12.40 -9.28
CA PRO A 69 -0.02 -13.84 -9.51
C PRO A 69 0.03 -14.63 -8.21
N GLY A 70 -0.81 -15.67 -8.13
CA GLY A 70 -0.82 -16.58 -7.00
C GLY A 70 -1.40 -16.03 -5.70
N LEU A 71 -1.92 -14.79 -5.72
CA LEU A 71 -2.46 -14.16 -4.53
C LEU A 71 -3.70 -13.35 -4.87
N ASP A 72 -4.76 -13.56 -4.09
CA ASP A 72 -5.95 -12.72 -4.18
C ASP A 72 -5.77 -11.49 -3.27
N GLY A 73 -5.56 -10.34 -3.90
CA GLY A 73 -5.38 -9.07 -3.18
C GLY A 73 -6.60 -8.70 -2.32
N TRP A 74 -7.78 -9.11 -2.72
CA TRP A 74 -9.00 -8.87 -1.92
C TRP A 74 -8.92 -9.63 -0.59
N GLU A 75 -8.38 -10.83 -0.58
CA GLU A 75 -8.18 -11.59 0.65
C GLU A 75 -7.14 -10.94 1.57
N VAL A 76 -6.09 -10.35 0.97
CA VAL A 76 -5.10 -9.58 1.73
C VAL A 76 -5.77 -8.39 2.40
N LEU A 77 -6.57 -7.64 1.66
CA LEU A 77 -7.31 -6.48 2.20
C LEU A 77 -8.24 -6.90 3.33
N LYS A 78 -8.99 -7.98 3.15
CA LYS A 78 -9.87 -8.51 4.19
C LYS A 78 -9.10 -8.88 5.45
N ARG A 79 -7.94 -9.51 5.30
CA ARG A 79 -7.09 -9.87 6.44
C ARG A 79 -6.68 -8.64 7.23
N ILE A 80 -6.29 -7.58 6.54
CA ILE A 80 -5.89 -6.32 7.20
C ILE A 80 -7.09 -5.70 7.92
N MET A 81 -8.26 -5.71 7.29
CA MET A 81 -9.46 -5.14 7.88
C MET A 81 -9.98 -5.91 9.09
N LYS A 82 -9.63 -7.18 9.22
CA LYS A 82 -9.97 -8.00 10.39
C LYS A 82 -9.01 -7.79 11.55
N SER A 83 -7.86 -7.19 11.30
CA SER A 83 -6.87 -6.92 12.35
C SER A 83 -7.40 -5.87 13.32
N LYS A 84 -7.03 -6.01 14.59
CA LYS A 84 -7.25 -5.00 15.62
C LYS A 84 -6.62 -3.65 15.24
N TYR A 85 -5.52 -3.69 14.49
CA TYR A 85 -4.77 -2.49 14.07
C TYR A 85 -5.04 -2.18 12.60
N LYS A 86 -6.27 -1.88 12.25
CA LYS A 86 -6.64 -1.58 10.87
C LYS A 86 -5.83 -0.40 10.34
N ARG A 87 -4.94 -0.69 9.38
CA ARG A 87 -4.18 0.37 8.73
C ARG A 87 -4.94 0.90 7.52
N PRO A 88 -4.75 2.16 7.14
CA PRO A 88 -5.30 2.65 5.89
C PRO A 88 -4.71 1.90 4.71
N VAL A 89 -5.56 1.47 3.77
CA VAL A 89 -5.14 0.78 2.57
C VAL A 89 -5.67 1.51 1.34
N ILE A 90 -4.78 1.75 0.39
CA ILE A 90 -5.13 2.25 -0.94
C ILE A 90 -4.92 1.10 -1.92
N VAL A 91 -5.95 0.76 -2.65
CA VAL A 91 -5.91 -0.33 -3.64
C VAL A 91 -5.49 0.24 -4.98
N ILE A 92 -4.55 -0.43 -5.66
CA ILE A 92 -4.20 -0.11 -7.05
C ILE A 92 -4.43 -1.34 -7.93
N SER A 93 -4.77 -1.11 -9.20
CA SER A 93 -5.04 -2.19 -10.14
C SER A 93 -4.92 -1.74 -11.58
N ALA A 94 -4.39 -2.61 -12.43
CA ALA A 94 -4.40 -2.42 -13.89
C ALA A 94 -5.71 -2.86 -14.54
N ASP A 95 -6.57 -3.54 -13.79
CA ASP A 95 -7.84 -4.07 -14.31
C ASP A 95 -8.81 -2.93 -14.63
N LYS A 96 -9.35 -2.94 -15.85
CA LYS A 96 -10.26 -1.91 -16.36
C LYS A 96 -11.72 -2.32 -16.34
N ASN A 97 -12.05 -3.41 -15.68
CA ASN A 97 -13.43 -3.95 -15.70
C ASN A 97 -14.46 -3.11 -14.93
N GLY A 98 -14.07 -2.05 -14.27
CA GLY A 98 -14.99 -1.23 -13.48
C GLY A 98 -15.27 -1.80 -12.12
N GLY A 99 -15.92 -1.01 -11.26
CA GLY A 99 -16.29 -1.45 -9.92
C GLY A 99 -15.14 -1.56 -8.91
N LEU A 100 -13.92 -1.27 -9.32
CA LEU A 100 -12.76 -1.34 -8.41
C LEU A 100 -12.94 -0.45 -7.20
N HIS A 101 -13.28 0.81 -7.42
CA HIS A 101 -13.40 1.80 -6.36
C HIS A 101 -14.50 1.42 -5.37
N GLU A 102 -15.68 1.08 -5.88
CA GLU A 102 -16.81 0.68 -5.04
C GLU A 102 -16.48 -0.55 -4.20
N ARG A 103 -15.88 -1.56 -4.82
CA ARG A 103 -15.50 -2.80 -4.12
C ARG A 103 -14.45 -2.52 -3.06
N ALA A 104 -13.45 -1.69 -3.37
CA ALA A 104 -12.37 -1.34 -2.44
C ALA A 104 -12.94 -0.65 -1.20
N LEU A 105 -13.80 0.34 -1.38
CA LEU A 105 -14.45 1.04 -0.26
C LEU A 105 -15.33 0.09 0.56
N LYS A 106 -16.05 -0.79 -0.11
CA LYS A 106 -16.93 -1.76 0.55
C LYS A 106 -16.18 -2.72 1.46
N VAL A 107 -14.99 -3.14 1.05
CA VAL A 107 -14.14 -4.02 1.86
C VAL A 107 -13.44 -3.25 2.99
N GLY A 108 -13.29 -1.94 2.86
CA GLY A 108 -12.73 -1.08 3.90
C GLY A 108 -11.48 -0.28 3.50
N ALA A 109 -11.09 -0.30 2.22
CA ALA A 109 -9.99 0.55 1.76
C ALA A 109 -10.39 2.03 1.82
N VAL A 110 -9.39 2.89 1.94
CA VAL A 110 -9.60 4.35 1.93
C VAL A 110 -9.97 4.82 0.52
N GLY A 111 -9.42 4.18 -0.49
CA GLY A 111 -9.69 4.52 -1.87
C GLY A 111 -8.96 3.58 -2.82
N SER A 112 -9.06 3.86 -4.09
CA SER A 112 -8.42 3.06 -5.13
C SER A 112 -7.98 3.91 -6.30
N LEU A 113 -6.98 3.43 -7.02
CA LEU A 113 -6.49 4.05 -8.25
C LEU A 113 -6.28 2.99 -9.32
N GLN A 114 -6.72 3.28 -10.53
CA GLN A 114 -6.48 2.42 -11.69
C GLN A 114 -5.16 2.79 -12.35
N LYS A 115 -4.34 1.80 -12.66
CA LYS A 115 -3.09 2.03 -13.40
C LYS A 115 -3.37 2.26 -14.89
N PRO A 116 -2.66 3.18 -15.57
CA PRO A 116 -1.74 4.15 -14.98
C PRO A 116 -2.52 5.27 -14.29
N PHE A 117 -1.99 5.78 -13.18
CA PHE A 117 -2.61 6.87 -12.45
C PHE A 117 -1.66 8.08 -12.39
N ASN A 118 -2.27 9.24 -12.12
CA ASN A 118 -1.54 10.48 -11.93
C ASN A 118 -0.82 10.45 -10.58
N ASP A 119 0.45 10.86 -10.58
CA ASP A 119 1.27 10.89 -9.35
C ASP A 119 0.63 11.72 -8.25
N GLN A 120 0.10 12.89 -8.60
CA GLN A 120 -0.53 13.78 -7.64
C GLN A 120 -1.80 13.16 -7.03
N ALA A 121 -2.55 12.40 -7.82
CA ALA A 121 -3.74 11.71 -7.32
C ALA A 121 -3.38 10.72 -6.22
N LEU A 122 -2.26 9.99 -6.37
CA LEU A 122 -1.79 9.07 -5.34
C LEU A 122 -1.35 9.83 -4.09
N VAL A 123 -0.55 10.88 -4.25
CA VAL A 123 -0.06 11.68 -3.13
C VAL A 123 -1.23 12.27 -2.34
N ASP A 124 -2.22 12.82 -3.03
CA ASP A 124 -3.40 13.41 -2.39
C ASP A 124 -4.19 12.36 -1.60
N LEU A 125 -4.37 11.18 -2.17
CA LEU A 125 -5.09 10.11 -1.51
C LEU A 125 -4.35 9.60 -0.26
N ILE A 126 -3.03 9.50 -0.33
CA ILE A 126 -2.20 9.14 0.83
C ILE A 126 -2.36 10.18 1.93
N LYS A 127 -2.32 11.46 1.61
CA LYS A 127 -2.47 12.53 2.60
C LYS A 127 -3.82 12.43 3.32
N VAL A 128 -4.88 12.16 2.59
CA VAL A 128 -6.20 11.93 3.20
C VAL A 128 -6.17 10.70 4.12
N ALA A 129 -5.53 9.63 3.68
CA ALA A 129 -5.47 8.38 4.43
C ALA A 129 -4.72 8.52 5.76
N VAL A 130 -3.60 9.24 5.76
CA VAL A 130 -2.74 9.36 6.97
C VAL A 130 -3.19 10.44 7.94
N GLU A 131 -4.08 11.33 7.53
CA GLU A 131 -4.61 12.40 8.40
C GLU A 131 -5.76 11.93 9.30
N LYS A 132 -6.24 10.71 9.10
CA LYS A 132 -7.37 10.18 9.90
C LYS A 132 -6.91 9.52 11.19
#